data_59c2d1c8b4072b06787cfc840538e0db
#
_entry.id   59c2d1c8b4072b06787cfc840538e0db
#
_cell.length_a   1.000
_cell.length_b   1.000
_cell.length_c   1.000
_cell.angle_alpha   90.00
_cell.angle_beta   90.00
_cell.angle_gamma   90.00
#
_symmetry.space_group_name_H-M   'P 1'
#
loop_
_entity.id
_entity.type
_entity.pdbx_description
1 polymer ?
#
loop_
_entity_poly.entity_id
_entity_poly.type
_entity_poly.pdbx_seq_one_letter_code
_entity_poly.pdbx_strand_id
1 'polypeptide(L)'
;MVVAGRLTYIMIFRGEYYSERATSLHERERSIKAPRGRIYDRNGNVLADNKAVCSVSVIHSQIEDEDEVIDLLMGYIDKDSAEIEKKVRKNSSRELIASNVDKETGQKIKAAGLPGVKVDEDYKRNYPYDTLASKVLGFTGGDNQGILGLEVKYDDYLTGKNGSVNAVTDAKGIELASYPETRTDPVPGKDLVTTLDINIQRYVTQAAYKVLEEKKANRVCAITMNPKTGEIYAMADVPEYNLNDPFTLVSGYDSSSNNDTEDEENAADGRTDSPGEANETSALPAMSQMDELNNMWRNYLISDTYEPGSTAKIITLTAALDRKSVV
;
A
#
# COMPACT_ATOMS: atom_id res chain seq x y z
N MET A 1 -30.51 42.25 -37.47
CA MET A 1 -29.64 43.18 -36.71
C MET A 1 -29.35 42.70 -35.29
N VAL A 2 -30.37 42.40 -34.43
CA VAL A 2 -30.18 42.01 -33.03
C VAL A 2 -29.35 40.72 -32.86
N VAL A 3 -29.57 39.70 -33.67
CA VAL A 3 -28.84 38.41 -33.61
C VAL A 3 -27.36 38.58 -34.00
N ALA A 4 -27.12 39.39 -35.06
CA ALA A 4 -25.73 39.66 -35.49
C ALA A 4 -24.95 40.43 -34.40
N GLY A 5 -25.57 41.44 -33.77
CA GLY A 5 -24.95 42.18 -32.67
C GLY A 5 -24.66 41.30 -31.43
N ARG A 6 -25.54 40.36 -31.12
CA ARG A 6 -25.32 39.40 -30.02
C ARG A 6 -24.23 38.39 -30.34
N LEU A 7 -24.13 37.92 -31.58
CA LEU A 7 -23.04 37.02 -32.01
C LEU A 7 -21.69 37.76 -31.95
N THR A 8 -21.62 38.99 -32.44
CA THR A 8 -20.41 39.83 -32.37
C THR A 8 -19.99 40.07 -30.91
N TYR A 9 -20.95 40.38 -30.04
CA TYR A 9 -20.68 40.54 -28.61
C TYR A 9 -20.13 39.27 -27.99
N ILE A 10 -20.70 38.09 -28.27
CA ILE A 10 -20.21 36.80 -27.76
C ILE A 10 -18.83 36.51 -28.32
N MET A 11 -18.56 36.73 -29.60
CA MET A 11 -17.25 36.45 -30.21
C MET A 11 -16.16 37.36 -29.68
N ILE A 12 -16.43 38.66 -29.48
CA ILE A 12 -15.40 39.64 -29.09
C ILE A 12 -15.23 39.72 -27.57
N PHE A 13 -16.33 39.76 -26.80
CA PHE A 13 -16.27 40.00 -25.36
C PHE A 13 -16.37 38.73 -24.48
N ARG A 14 -16.87 37.64 -25.03
CA ARG A 14 -16.99 36.36 -24.31
C ARG A 14 -16.35 35.19 -25.05
N GLY A 15 -15.63 35.43 -26.13
CA GLY A 15 -14.97 34.39 -26.92
C GLY A 15 -13.98 33.57 -26.07
N GLU A 16 -13.17 34.26 -25.30
CA GLU A 16 -12.19 33.62 -24.40
C GLU A 16 -12.87 32.74 -23.33
N TYR A 17 -13.89 33.25 -22.65
CA TYR A 17 -14.68 32.50 -21.68
C TYR A 17 -15.32 31.22 -22.25
N TYR A 18 -15.94 31.33 -23.46
CA TYR A 18 -16.55 30.17 -24.08
C TYR A 18 -15.51 29.22 -24.70
N SER A 19 -14.37 29.73 -25.14
CA SER A 19 -13.25 28.92 -25.61
C SER A 19 -12.63 28.11 -24.45
N GLU A 20 -12.35 28.76 -23.34
CA GLU A 20 -11.83 28.05 -22.12
C GLU A 20 -12.82 26.98 -21.65
N ARG A 21 -14.11 27.30 -21.65
CA ARG A 21 -15.14 26.35 -21.21
C ARG A 21 -15.34 25.21 -22.22
N ALA A 22 -15.16 25.44 -23.50
CA ALA A 22 -15.18 24.41 -24.53
C ALA A 22 -13.93 23.52 -24.38
N THR A 23 -12.75 24.10 -24.18
CA THR A 23 -11.50 23.39 -23.97
C THR A 23 -11.61 22.50 -22.71
N SER A 24 -12.09 23.05 -21.60
CA SER A 24 -12.26 22.27 -20.35
C SER A 24 -13.28 21.13 -20.45
N LEU A 25 -14.24 21.22 -21.37
CA LEU A 25 -15.21 20.14 -21.64
C LEU A 25 -14.64 19.06 -22.56
N HIS A 26 -13.65 19.42 -23.38
CA HIS A 26 -13.04 18.53 -24.38
C HIS A 26 -11.66 18.02 -23.97
N GLU A 27 -11.01 18.61 -22.96
CA GLU A 27 -9.75 18.10 -22.41
C GLU A 27 -10.02 16.99 -21.42
N ARG A 28 -9.39 15.83 -21.65
CA ARG A 28 -9.38 14.73 -20.72
C ARG A 28 -7.99 14.57 -20.16
N GLU A 29 -7.86 14.87 -18.88
CA GLU A 29 -6.62 14.66 -18.14
C GLU A 29 -6.51 13.20 -17.68
N ARG A 30 -5.39 12.56 -18.01
CA ARG A 30 -5.01 11.25 -17.50
C ARG A 30 -3.79 11.42 -16.59
N SER A 31 -3.87 10.93 -15.37
CA SER A 31 -2.73 10.90 -14.47
C SER A 31 -1.77 9.77 -14.85
N ILE A 32 -0.47 10.09 -14.95
CA ILE A 32 0.62 9.11 -15.04
C ILE A 32 1.21 8.99 -13.65
N LYS A 33 1.15 7.80 -13.05
CA LYS A 33 1.72 7.58 -11.71
C LYS A 33 3.22 7.79 -11.72
N ALA A 34 3.71 8.52 -10.71
CA ALA A 34 5.14 8.69 -10.49
C ALA A 34 5.72 7.40 -9.86
N PRO A 35 6.93 6.99 -10.26
CA PRO A 35 7.64 5.96 -9.52
C PRO A 35 7.96 6.46 -8.10
N ARG A 36 7.66 5.64 -7.11
CA ARG A 36 7.93 5.92 -5.71
C ARG A 36 9.43 5.82 -5.41
N GLY A 37 9.95 6.65 -4.52
CA GLY A 37 11.35 6.58 -4.08
C GLY A 37 11.71 5.20 -3.54
N ARG A 38 12.95 4.77 -3.73
CA ARG A 38 13.46 3.51 -3.21
C ARG A 38 13.79 3.61 -1.74
N ILE A 39 13.73 2.48 -1.04
CA ILE A 39 14.22 2.38 0.33
C ILE A 39 15.46 1.51 0.32
N TYR A 40 16.53 2.01 0.91
CA TYR A 40 17.83 1.34 0.99
C TYR A 40 18.20 1.04 2.44
N ASP A 41 18.99 -0.02 2.62
CA ASP A 41 19.72 -0.22 3.86
C ASP A 41 20.92 0.72 3.95
N ARG A 42 21.67 0.69 5.06
CA ARG A 42 22.87 1.51 5.26
C ARG A 42 24.00 1.23 4.28
N ASN A 43 24.00 0.07 3.63
CA ASN A 43 25.04 -0.39 2.71
C ASN A 43 24.63 -0.18 1.23
N GLY A 44 23.46 0.41 0.97
CA GLY A 44 22.92 0.65 -0.38
C GLY A 44 22.18 -0.55 -0.98
N ASN A 45 21.87 -1.59 -0.19
CA ASN A 45 21.01 -2.67 -0.67
C ASN A 45 19.55 -2.18 -0.73
N VAL A 46 18.85 -2.54 -1.80
CA VAL A 46 17.47 -2.14 -2.03
C VAL A 46 16.53 -2.97 -1.16
N LEU A 47 15.81 -2.31 -0.24
CA LEU A 47 14.77 -2.92 0.62
C LEU A 47 13.39 -2.81 0.01
N ALA A 48 13.11 -1.74 -0.74
CA ALA A 48 11.88 -1.54 -1.48
C ALA A 48 12.16 -0.81 -2.80
N ASP A 49 11.56 -1.29 -3.89
CA ASP A 49 11.71 -0.78 -5.25
C ASP A 49 10.34 -0.72 -5.96
N ASN A 50 10.35 -0.34 -7.22
CA ASN A 50 9.17 -0.34 -8.08
C ASN A 50 9.36 -1.31 -9.24
N LYS A 51 8.40 -2.22 -9.42
CA LYS A 51 8.30 -3.05 -10.61
C LYS A 51 7.43 -2.32 -11.63
N ALA A 52 7.94 -2.11 -12.84
CA ALA A 52 7.14 -1.56 -13.92
C ALA A 52 6.08 -2.59 -14.33
N VAL A 53 4.83 -2.17 -14.31
CA VAL A 53 3.64 -2.94 -14.67
C VAL A 53 2.78 -2.13 -15.63
N CYS A 54 1.68 -2.70 -16.09
CA CYS A 54 0.71 -2.01 -16.93
C CYS A 54 -0.68 -2.11 -16.33
N SER A 55 -1.48 -1.07 -16.55
CA SER A 55 -2.92 -1.08 -16.31
C SER A 55 -3.65 -1.15 -17.64
N VAL A 56 -4.55 -2.12 -17.79
CA VAL A 56 -5.35 -2.33 -18.99
C VAL A 56 -6.75 -1.83 -18.76
N SER A 57 -7.23 -0.97 -19.64
CA SER A 57 -8.58 -0.40 -19.59
C SER A 57 -9.20 -0.37 -20.97
N VAL A 58 -10.52 -0.28 -21.01
CA VAL A 58 -11.30 -0.18 -22.25
C VAL A 58 -12.15 1.07 -22.29
N ILE A 59 -12.34 1.61 -23.48
CA ILE A 59 -13.24 2.71 -23.79
C ILE A 59 -14.31 2.17 -24.71
N HIS A 60 -15.48 1.88 -24.16
CA HIS A 60 -16.56 1.22 -24.90
C HIS A 60 -16.94 1.93 -26.21
N SER A 61 -17.00 3.26 -26.22
CA SER A 61 -17.32 4.03 -27.42
C SER A 61 -16.31 3.95 -28.56
N GLN A 62 -15.13 3.40 -28.31
CA GLN A 62 -14.06 3.20 -29.30
C GLN A 62 -13.91 1.74 -29.75
N ILE A 63 -14.63 0.81 -29.12
CA ILE A 63 -14.61 -0.61 -29.47
C ILE A 63 -15.44 -0.80 -30.75
N GLU A 64 -14.86 -1.45 -31.76
CA GLU A 64 -15.54 -1.82 -33.00
C GLU A 64 -16.13 -3.21 -32.90
N ASP A 65 -15.42 -4.17 -32.30
CA ASP A 65 -15.85 -5.55 -32.06
C ASP A 65 -15.60 -5.92 -30.60
N GLU A 66 -16.71 -6.06 -29.84
CA GLU A 66 -16.65 -6.36 -28.41
C GLU A 66 -16.14 -7.79 -28.14
N ASP A 67 -16.53 -8.74 -29.00
CA ASP A 67 -16.19 -10.15 -28.80
C ASP A 67 -14.69 -10.37 -29.07
N GLU A 68 -14.11 -9.70 -30.08
CA GLU A 68 -12.67 -9.75 -30.36
C GLU A 68 -11.86 -9.15 -29.17
N VAL A 69 -12.33 -8.05 -28.59
CA VAL A 69 -11.69 -7.45 -27.42
C VAL A 69 -11.78 -8.38 -26.20
N ILE A 70 -12.93 -9.02 -25.97
CA ILE A 70 -13.13 -9.96 -24.86
C ILE A 70 -12.19 -11.16 -25.04
N ASP A 71 -12.13 -11.77 -26.22
CA ASP A 71 -11.28 -12.93 -26.51
C ASP A 71 -9.79 -12.59 -26.31
N LEU A 72 -9.34 -11.42 -26.80
CA LEU A 72 -7.98 -10.95 -26.57
C LEU A 72 -7.68 -10.84 -25.06
N LEU A 73 -8.54 -10.15 -24.31
CA LEU A 73 -8.32 -9.91 -22.89
C LEU A 73 -8.36 -11.20 -22.07
N MET A 74 -9.25 -12.12 -22.37
CA MET A 74 -9.32 -13.45 -21.75
C MET A 74 -8.06 -14.29 -22.01
N GLY A 75 -7.42 -14.13 -23.18
CA GLY A 75 -6.18 -14.83 -23.50
C GLY A 75 -4.95 -14.36 -22.70
N TYR A 76 -4.97 -13.17 -22.16
CA TYR A 76 -3.81 -12.56 -21.49
C TYR A 76 -4.02 -12.16 -20.02
N ILE A 77 -5.27 -12.02 -19.58
CA ILE A 77 -5.61 -11.57 -18.22
C ILE A 77 -6.30 -12.72 -17.47
N ASP A 78 -5.69 -13.14 -16.37
CA ASP A 78 -6.22 -14.17 -15.48
C ASP A 78 -7.31 -13.58 -14.57
N LYS A 79 -8.50 -13.40 -15.15
CA LYS A 79 -9.72 -12.95 -14.47
C LYS A 79 -10.93 -13.73 -14.96
N ASP A 80 -11.99 -13.74 -14.16
CA ASP A 80 -13.25 -14.34 -14.54
C ASP A 80 -13.78 -13.73 -15.84
N SER A 81 -14.10 -14.60 -16.81
CA SER A 81 -14.62 -14.22 -18.12
C SER A 81 -15.87 -13.34 -18.03
N ALA A 82 -16.76 -13.66 -17.09
CA ALA A 82 -17.99 -12.91 -16.87
C ALA A 82 -17.70 -11.47 -16.36
N GLU A 83 -16.64 -11.28 -15.57
CA GLU A 83 -16.22 -9.95 -15.11
C GLU A 83 -15.67 -9.12 -16.27
N ILE A 84 -14.82 -9.72 -17.12
CA ILE A 84 -14.24 -9.05 -18.30
C ILE A 84 -15.36 -8.64 -19.25
N GLU A 85 -16.24 -9.57 -19.61
CA GLU A 85 -17.38 -9.32 -20.50
C GLU A 85 -18.27 -8.17 -19.99
N LYS A 86 -18.66 -8.23 -18.70
CA LYS A 86 -19.45 -7.19 -18.05
C LYS A 86 -18.81 -5.81 -18.13
N LYS A 87 -17.47 -5.75 -17.96
CA LYS A 87 -16.72 -4.49 -18.01
C LYS A 87 -16.56 -3.96 -19.43
N VAL A 88 -16.29 -4.83 -20.41
CA VAL A 88 -16.15 -4.45 -21.83
C VAL A 88 -17.47 -3.92 -22.37
N ARG A 89 -18.58 -4.59 -22.07
CA ARG A 89 -19.93 -4.19 -22.54
C ARG A 89 -20.54 -3.03 -21.77
N LYS A 90 -19.90 -2.57 -20.69
CA LYS A 90 -20.39 -1.45 -19.90
C LYS A 90 -20.17 -0.13 -20.66
N ASN A 91 -21.27 0.57 -20.95
CA ASN A 91 -21.19 1.88 -21.56
C ASN A 91 -20.65 2.94 -20.57
N SER A 92 -19.32 3.03 -20.50
CA SER A 92 -18.60 4.00 -19.68
C SER A 92 -17.52 4.68 -20.50
N SER A 93 -17.10 5.86 -20.05
CA SER A 93 -16.05 6.63 -20.73
C SER A 93 -14.69 5.91 -20.70
N ARG A 94 -14.43 5.11 -19.67
CA ARG A 94 -13.28 4.24 -19.51
C ARG A 94 -13.51 3.28 -18.35
N GLU A 95 -13.24 2.00 -18.54
CA GLU A 95 -13.39 0.96 -17.52
C GLU A 95 -12.05 0.24 -17.30
N LEU A 96 -11.60 0.15 -16.05
CA LEU A 96 -10.38 -0.57 -15.70
C LEU A 96 -10.66 -2.08 -15.70
N ILE A 97 -10.00 -2.81 -16.60
CA ILE A 97 -10.10 -4.28 -16.69
C ILE A 97 -9.15 -4.94 -15.70
N ALA A 98 -7.86 -4.59 -15.78
CA ALA A 98 -6.84 -5.16 -14.90
C ALA A 98 -5.76 -4.13 -14.57
N SER A 99 -5.25 -4.18 -13.35
CA SER A 99 -4.04 -3.49 -12.89
C SER A 99 -2.94 -4.50 -12.60
N ASN A 100 -1.70 -4.03 -12.46
CA ASN A 100 -0.53 -4.85 -12.16
C ASN A 100 -0.24 -5.95 -13.20
N VAL A 101 -0.63 -5.74 -14.46
CA VAL A 101 -0.31 -6.63 -15.57
C VAL A 101 1.18 -6.51 -15.89
N ASP A 102 1.86 -7.63 -16.08
CA ASP A 102 3.28 -7.61 -16.43
C ASP A 102 3.51 -6.85 -17.73
N LYS A 103 4.65 -6.12 -17.81
CA LYS A 103 4.98 -5.25 -18.94
C LYS A 103 4.98 -6.01 -20.28
N GLU A 104 5.45 -7.26 -20.32
CA GLU A 104 5.45 -8.07 -21.54
C GLU A 104 4.03 -8.38 -22.02
N THR A 105 3.15 -8.75 -21.09
CA THR A 105 1.74 -9.00 -21.38
C THR A 105 1.03 -7.71 -21.84
N GLY A 106 1.29 -6.58 -21.16
CA GLY A 106 0.78 -5.28 -21.58
C GLY A 106 1.22 -4.90 -22.98
N GLN A 107 2.49 -5.15 -23.34
CA GLN A 107 2.99 -4.90 -24.70
C GLN A 107 2.32 -5.78 -25.76
N LYS A 108 2.05 -7.05 -25.44
CA LYS A 108 1.32 -7.96 -26.35
C LYS A 108 -0.10 -7.48 -26.60
N ILE A 109 -0.81 -7.08 -25.54
CA ILE A 109 -2.16 -6.51 -25.66
C ILE A 109 -2.13 -5.22 -26.48
N LYS A 110 -1.15 -4.34 -26.24
CA LYS A 110 -0.98 -3.09 -27.00
C LYS A 110 -0.66 -3.36 -28.49
N ALA A 111 0.15 -4.38 -28.76
CA ALA A 111 0.56 -4.75 -30.12
C ALA A 111 -0.60 -5.32 -30.97
N ALA A 112 -1.65 -5.87 -30.33
CA ALA A 112 -2.86 -6.31 -31.03
C ALA A 112 -3.60 -5.14 -31.67
N GLY A 113 -3.41 -3.91 -31.17
CA GLY A 113 -3.89 -2.69 -31.82
C GLY A 113 -5.40 -2.53 -31.88
N LEU A 114 -6.17 -3.27 -31.06
CA LEU A 114 -7.63 -3.21 -31.07
C LEU A 114 -8.14 -1.84 -30.62
N PRO A 115 -9.04 -1.21 -31.39
CA PRO A 115 -9.65 0.05 -31.00
C PRO A 115 -10.36 -0.06 -29.66
N GLY A 116 -10.24 0.98 -28.83
CA GLY A 116 -10.86 1.02 -27.52
C GLY A 116 -10.08 0.33 -26.39
N VAL A 117 -9.04 -0.48 -26.68
CA VAL A 117 -8.15 -1.04 -25.66
C VAL A 117 -7.01 -0.08 -25.37
N LYS A 118 -6.83 0.28 -24.11
CA LYS A 118 -5.78 1.20 -23.65
C LYS A 118 -4.89 0.50 -22.63
N VAL A 119 -3.58 0.59 -22.84
CA VAL A 119 -2.56 0.04 -21.95
C VAL A 119 -1.70 1.19 -21.47
N ASP A 120 -1.80 1.51 -20.17
CA ASP A 120 -1.01 2.55 -19.54
C ASP A 120 0.13 1.96 -18.72
N GLU A 121 1.25 2.66 -18.70
CA GLU A 121 2.36 2.33 -17.79
C GLU A 121 1.95 2.62 -16.35
N ASP A 122 2.29 1.69 -15.46
CA ASP A 122 2.02 1.78 -14.02
C ASP A 122 3.20 1.19 -13.24
N TYR A 123 3.21 1.40 -11.94
CA TYR A 123 4.25 0.90 -11.04
C TYR A 123 3.59 0.17 -9.87
N LYS A 124 4.10 -1.05 -9.59
CA LYS A 124 3.77 -1.80 -8.39
C LYS A 124 4.96 -1.77 -7.44
N ARG A 125 4.72 -1.49 -6.16
CA ARG A 125 5.75 -1.60 -5.13
C ARG A 125 6.24 -3.03 -5.03
N ASN A 126 7.54 -3.20 -4.91
CA ASN A 126 8.21 -4.49 -4.84
C ASN A 126 9.21 -4.50 -3.69
N TYR A 127 9.16 -5.56 -2.90
CA TYR A 127 10.03 -5.79 -1.76
C TYR A 127 10.88 -7.04 -2.04
N PRO A 128 12.17 -6.87 -2.44
CA PRO A 128 13.01 -7.97 -2.91
C PRO A 128 13.27 -9.08 -1.89
N TYR A 129 13.00 -8.79 -0.61
CA TYR A 129 13.23 -9.72 0.50
C TYR A 129 11.93 -10.21 1.15
N ASP A 130 10.83 -10.07 0.48
CA ASP A 130 9.48 -10.54 0.82
C ASP A 130 9.04 -10.24 2.25
N THR A 131 9.55 -10.98 3.23
CA THR A 131 9.11 -10.89 4.64
C THR A 131 10.03 -10.05 5.50
N LEU A 132 11.29 -9.85 5.09
CA LEU A 132 12.34 -9.27 5.93
C LEU A 132 12.01 -7.85 6.39
N ALA A 133 12.00 -7.63 7.70
CA ALA A 133 11.66 -6.35 8.34
C ALA A 133 10.27 -5.83 7.95
N SER A 134 9.30 -6.73 7.70
CA SER A 134 7.97 -6.40 7.20
C SER A 134 7.25 -5.37 8.05
N LYS A 135 7.29 -5.51 9.37
CA LYS A 135 6.63 -4.60 10.31
C LYS A 135 7.35 -3.26 10.48
N VAL A 136 8.58 -3.14 9.97
CA VAL A 136 9.35 -1.88 9.95
C VAL A 136 9.13 -1.15 8.64
N LEU A 137 9.32 -1.84 7.52
CA LEU A 137 9.17 -1.25 6.19
C LEU A 137 7.71 -0.85 5.94
N GLY A 138 6.78 -1.74 6.26
CA GLY A 138 5.38 -1.56 5.91
C GLY A 138 5.14 -1.74 4.41
N PHE A 139 3.95 -1.46 3.96
CA PHE A 139 3.55 -1.65 2.57
C PHE A 139 2.70 -0.49 2.03
N THR A 140 2.48 -0.48 0.73
CA THR A 140 1.67 0.52 0.03
C THR A 140 0.35 -0.06 -0.45
N GLY A 141 -0.67 0.80 -0.58
CA GLY A 141 -1.93 0.47 -1.23
C GLY A 141 -1.82 0.39 -2.75
N GLY A 142 -2.93 0.03 -3.40
CA GLY A 142 -3.01 -0.06 -4.86
C GLY A 142 -2.84 1.28 -5.60
N ASP A 143 -3.04 2.39 -4.91
CA ASP A 143 -2.83 3.77 -5.39
C ASP A 143 -1.42 4.31 -5.13
N ASN A 144 -0.50 3.44 -4.67
CA ASN A 144 0.89 3.77 -4.35
C ASN A 144 1.07 4.65 -3.08
N GLN A 145 0.03 4.80 -2.26
CA GLN A 145 0.10 5.48 -0.96
C GLN A 145 0.63 4.53 0.12
N GLY A 146 1.49 5.02 1.01
CA GLY A 146 1.97 4.24 2.15
C GLY A 146 0.84 3.97 3.16
N ILE A 147 0.71 2.72 3.61
CA ILE A 147 -0.32 2.30 4.58
C ILE A 147 0.29 2.11 5.96
N LEU A 148 1.45 1.51 6.07
CA LEU A 148 2.12 1.19 7.33
C LEU A 148 3.62 1.44 7.29
N GLY A 149 4.27 1.41 8.45
CA GLY A 149 5.72 1.41 8.63
C GLY A 149 6.42 2.66 8.10
N LEU A 150 7.62 2.47 7.55
CA LEU A 150 8.38 3.55 6.92
C LEU A 150 7.69 4.09 5.67
N GLU A 151 6.94 3.25 4.96
CA GLU A 151 6.20 3.65 3.77
C GLU A 151 5.18 4.76 4.10
N VAL A 152 4.41 4.65 5.18
CA VAL A 152 3.46 5.70 5.57
C VAL A 152 4.18 6.86 6.26
N LYS A 153 5.20 6.59 7.08
CA LYS A 153 5.90 7.64 7.83
C LYS A 153 6.62 8.63 6.93
N TYR A 154 7.14 8.16 5.81
CA TYR A 154 7.88 8.95 4.83
C TYR A 154 7.12 9.10 3.50
N ASP A 155 5.80 8.96 3.53
CA ASP A 155 4.97 9.01 2.32
C ASP A 155 5.19 10.28 1.51
N ASP A 156 5.23 11.45 2.16
CA ASP A 156 5.47 12.76 1.52
C ASP A 156 6.80 12.85 0.77
N TYR A 157 7.81 12.07 1.19
CA TYR A 157 9.14 12.03 0.56
C TYR A 157 9.23 10.96 -0.53
N LEU A 158 8.63 9.80 -0.25
CA LEU A 158 8.67 8.65 -1.13
C LEU A 158 7.71 8.79 -2.31
N THR A 159 6.55 9.41 -2.11
CA THR A 159 5.57 9.66 -3.17
C THR A 159 6.08 10.77 -4.08
N GLY A 160 6.22 10.50 -5.37
CA GLY A 160 6.59 11.50 -6.37
C GLY A 160 5.41 12.41 -6.71
N LYS A 161 5.60 13.23 -7.73
CA LYS A 161 4.52 14.01 -8.32
C LYS A 161 4.05 13.33 -9.60
N ASN A 162 2.78 12.96 -9.64
CA ASN A 162 2.20 12.36 -10.83
C ASN A 162 2.32 13.32 -12.02
N GLY A 163 2.60 12.74 -13.17
CA GLY A 163 2.47 13.42 -14.45
C GLY A 163 1.03 13.40 -14.95
N SER A 164 0.79 14.10 -16.05
CA SER A 164 -0.51 14.10 -16.71
C SER A 164 -0.37 14.03 -18.22
N VAL A 165 -1.37 13.43 -18.86
CA VAL A 165 -1.58 13.49 -20.32
C VAL A 165 -2.92 14.12 -20.55
N ASN A 166 -2.91 15.27 -21.22
CA ASN A 166 -4.11 15.96 -21.62
C ASN A 166 -4.38 15.66 -23.10
N ALA A 167 -5.44 14.92 -23.38
CA ALA A 167 -5.92 14.62 -24.71
C ALA A 167 -7.21 15.40 -25.00
N VAL A 168 -7.34 15.93 -26.20
CA VAL A 168 -8.57 16.58 -26.64
C VAL A 168 -9.54 15.51 -27.14
N THR A 169 -10.76 15.51 -26.59
CA THR A 169 -11.82 14.57 -26.94
C THR A 169 -12.99 15.27 -27.62
N ASP A 170 -13.74 14.53 -28.43
CA ASP A 170 -15.03 14.98 -28.95
C ASP A 170 -16.14 14.95 -27.87
N ALA A 171 -17.34 15.37 -28.21
CA ALA A 171 -18.50 15.36 -27.31
C ALA A 171 -18.91 13.95 -26.83
N LYS A 172 -18.38 12.89 -27.45
CA LYS A 172 -18.60 11.49 -27.08
C LYS A 172 -17.44 10.92 -26.24
N GLY A 173 -16.41 11.72 -25.96
CA GLY A 173 -15.22 11.30 -25.22
C GLY A 173 -14.19 10.54 -26.08
N ILE A 174 -14.28 10.61 -27.42
CA ILE A 174 -13.33 10.00 -28.35
C ILE A 174 -12.16 10.96 -28.55
N GLU A 175 -10.94 10.47 -28.35
CA GLU A 175 -9.70 11.24 -28.52
C GLU A 175 -9.55 11.66 -30.00
N LEU A 176 -9.32 12.95 -30.22
CA LEU A 176 -9.14 13.52 -31.54
C LEU A 176 -7.68 13.41 -31.96
N ALA A 177 -7.36 12.47 -32.84
CA ALA A 177 -6.01 12.23 -33.36
C ALA A 177 -5.37 13.47 -34.05
N SER A 178 -6.16 14.48 -34.36
CA SER A 178 -5.70 15.73 -35.03
C SER A 178 -5.04 16.72 -34.05
N TYR A 179 -5.17 16.50 -32.73
CA TYR A 179 -4.61 17.38 -31.71
C TYR A 179 -3.49 16.65 -30.97
N PRO A 180 -2.31 17.28 -30.82
CA PRO A 180 -1.22 16.67 -30.09
C PRO A 180 -1.59 16.55 -28.61
N GLU A 181 -1.32 15.37 -28.02
CA GLU A 181 -1.40 15.18 -26.58
C GLU A 181 -0.34 16.05 -25.87
N THR A 182 -0.75 16.80 -24.86
CA THR A 182 0.19 17.51 -23.99
C THR A 182 0.54 16.59 -22.83
N ARG A 183 1.81 16.19 -22.77
CA ARG A 183 2.33 15.29 -21.73
C ARG A 183 3.20 16.09 -20.74
N THR A 184 2.87 15.95 -19.46
CA THR A 184 3.72 16.38 -18.35
C THR A 184 4.29 15.11 -17.71
N ASP A 185 5.61 14.97 -17.73
CA ASP A 185 6.26 13.77 -17.18
C ASP A 185 6.18 13.74 -15.65
N PRO A 186 6.00 12.54 -15.05
CA PRO A 186 5.98 12.40 -13.61
C PRO A 186 7.36 12.66 -13.01
N VAL A 187 7.37 13.23 -11.82
CA VAL A 187 8.61 13.45 -11.04
C VAL A 187 8.72 12.33 -10.00
N PRO A 188 9.78 11.50 -10.06
CA PRO A 188 9.99 10.42 -9.09
C PRO A 188 10.04 10.91 -7.65
N GLY A 189 9.63 10.07 -6.71
CA GLY A 189 9.84 10.30 -5.28
C GLY A 189 11.31 10.29 -4.89
N LYS A 190 11.60 10.79 -3.70
CA LYS A 190 12.97 10.81 -3.15
C LYS A 190 13.28 9.45 -2.51
N ASP A 191 14.51 9.00 -2.67
CA ASP A 191 14.99 7.77 -2.04
C ASP A 191 15.22 7.96 -0.54
N LEU A 192 14.97 6.90 0.23
CA LEU A 192 15.17 6.85 1.68
C LEU A 192 16.31 5.88 2.00
N VAL A 193 17.34 6.35 2.68
CA VAL A 193 18.41 5.50 3.22
C VAL A 193 18.17 5.30 4.72
N THR A 194 18.04 4.04 5.13
CA THR A 194 17.83 3.67 6.53
C THR A 194 19.13 3.29 7.23
N THR A 195 19.10 3.17 8.55
CA THR A 195 20.21 2.64 9.34
C THR A 195 20.21 1.11 9.43
N LEU A 196 19.17 0.46 8.90
CA LEU A 196 19.08 -1.00 8.88
C LEU A 196 20.26 -1.60 8.12
N ASP A 197 20.74 -2.74 8.59
CA ASP A 197 21.72 -3.57 7.91
C ASP A 197 21.06 -4.92 7.59
N ILE A 198 20.93 -5.22 6.32
CA ILE A 198 20.20 -6.41 5.85
C ILE A 198 20.80 -7.71 6.38
N ASN A 199 22.12 -7.76 6.57
CA ASN A 199 22.78 -8.97 7.07
C ASN A 199 22.49 -9.14 8.56
N ILE A 200 22.60 -8.06 9.34
CA ILE A 200 22.27 -8.09 10.77
C ILE A 200 20.78 -8.41 10.95
N GLN A 201 19.91 -7.78 10.17
CA GLN A 201 18.47 -8.04 10.18
C GLN A 201 18.16 -9.53 9.95
N ARG A 202 18.79 -10.15 8.93
CA ARG A 202 18.61 -11.58 8.63
C ARG A 202 19.05 -12.47 9.80
N TYR A 203 20.21 -12.22 10.40
CA TYR A 203 20.68 -13.00 11.54
C TYR A 203 19.77 -12.88 12.75
N VAL A 204 19.31 -11.64 13.05
CA VAL A 204 18.40 -11.40 14.17
C VAL A 204 17.05 -12.05 13.94
N THR A 205 16.48 -11.91 12.74
CA THR A 205 15.22 -12.55 12.35
C THR A 205 15.32 -14.08 12.43
N GLN A 206 16.42 -14.66 11.93
CA GLN A 206 16.65 -16.11 12.00
C GLN A 206 16.76 -16.62 13.44
N ALA A 207 17.49 -15.89 14.28
CA ALA A 207 17.61 -16.21 15.71
C ALA A 207 16.25 -16.08 16.42
N ALA A 208 15.44 -15.07 16.08
CA ALA A 208 14.12 -14.87 16.64
C ALA A 208 13.16 -16.02 16.27
N TYR A 209 13.15 -16.47 15.01
CA TYR A 209 12.36 -17.64 14.60
C TYR A 209 12.78 -18.92 15.33
N LYS A 210 14.10 -19.15 15.49
CA LYS A 210 14.59 -20.29 16.25
C LYS A 210 14.08 -20.28 17.69
N VAL A 211 14.10 -19.13 18.35
CA VAL A 211 13.55 -18.98 19.70
C VAL A 211 12.04 -19.19 19.72
N LEU A 212 11.33 -18.66 18.72
CA LEU A 212 9.88 -18.84 18.57
C LEU A 212 9.50 -20.32 18.57
N GLU A 213 10.20 -21.12 17.76
CA GLU A 213 9.97 -22.56 17.63
C GLU A 213 10.39 -23.32 18.89
N GLU A 214 11.62 -23.12 19.38
CA GLU A 214 12.17 -23.86 20.52
C GLU A 214 11.41 -23.60 21.83
N LYS A 215 10.95 -22.37 22.02
CA LYS A 215 10.21 -21.96 23.22
C LYS A 215 8.71 -22.06 23.07
N LYS A 216 8.21 -22.37 21.86
CA LYS A 216 6.78 -22.34 21.52
C LYS A 216 6.15 -20.99 21.91
N ALA A 217 6.89 -19.92 21.67
CA ALA A 217 6.43 -18.57 21.98
C ALA A 217 5.47 -18.09 20.90
N ASN A 218 4.50 -17.27 21.27
CA ASN A 218 3.56 -16.66 20.32
C ASN A 218 4.25 -15.57 19.49
N ARG A 219 5.29 -14.94 20.06
CA ARG A 219 6.02 -13.83 19.45
C ARG A 219 7.42 -13.71 20.02
N VAL A 220 8.34 -13.24 19.20
CA VAL A 220 9.69 -12.84 19.64
C VAL A 220 10.04 -11.50 19.01
N CYS A 221 10.41 -10.55 19.85
CA CYS A 221 10.82 -9.21 19.47
C CYS A 221 12.27 -8.96 19.81
N ALA A 222 13.05 -8.39 18.88
CA ALA A 222 14.46 -8.08 19.08
C ALA A 222 14.86 -6.79 18.35
N ILE A 223 15.63 -5.93 19.04
CA ILE A 223 16.23 -4.72 18.46
C ILE A 223 17.74 -4.80 18.63
N THR A 224 18.48 -4.55 17.56
CA THR A 224 19.93 -4.37 17.56
C THR A 224 20.26 -2.92 17.28
N MET A 225 20.92 -2.27 18.22
CA MET A 225 21.20 -0.85 18.18
C MET A 225 22.66 -0.54 18.53
N ASN A 226 23.23 0.48 17.90
CA ASN A 226 24.51 1.03 18.30
C ASN A 226 24.31 1.94 19.53
N PRO A 227 24.86 1.59 20.70
CA PRO A 227 24.63 2.39 21.91
C PRO A 227 25.29 3.77 21.90
N LYS A 228 26.26 4.01 20.99
CA LYS A 228 26.95 5.29 20.90
C LYS A 228 26.22 6.29 19.98
N THR A 229 25.62 5.80 18.90
CA THR A 229 24.98 6.66 17.88
C THR A 229 23.45 6.63 17.95
N GLY A 230 22.87 5.59 18.57
CA GLY A 230 21.43 5.34 18.55
C GLY A 230 20.90 4.74 17.25
N GLU A 231 21.78 4.43 16.29
CA GLU A 231 21.37 3.80 15.03
C GLU A 231 20.82 2.39 15.26
N ILE A 232 19.64 2.10 14.71
CA ILE A 232 19.04 0.78 14.75
C ILE A 232 19.51 0.01 13.52
N TYR A 233 20.22 -1.09 13.74
CA TYR A 233 20.74 -1.96 12.68
C TYR A 233 19.78 -3.08 12.30
N ALA A 234 19.01 -3.55 13.27
CA ALA A 234 17.97 -4.54 13.04
C ALA A 234 16.81 -4.36 14.01
N MET A 235 15.61 -4.63 13.53
CA MET A 235 14.38 -4.66 14.32
C MET A 235 13.52 -5.82 13.80
N ALA A 236 13.51 -6.93 14.56
CA ALA A 236 12.75 -8.12 14.24
C ALA A 236 11.57 -8.28 15.19
N ASP A 237 10.42 -8.49 14.63
CA ASP A 237 9.15 -8.81 15.33
C ASP A 237 8.51 -9.97 14.58
N VAL A 238 8.78 -11.19 15.04
CA VAL A 238 8.31 -12.42 14.39
C VAL A 238 7.08 -12.99 15.10
N PRO A 239 6.13 -13.57 14.33
CA PRO A 239 6.16 -13.87 12.90
C PRO A 239 6.05 -12.64 12.01
N GLU A 240 6.80 -12.65 10.91
CA GLU A 240 6.75 -11.64 9.85
C GLU A 240 5.71 -12.04 8.80
N TYR A 241 5.25 -11.08 7.96
CA TYR A 241 4.31 -11.31 6.86
C TYR A 241 4.93 -10.90 5.53
N ASN A 242 4.38 -11.38 4.40
CA ASN A 242 4.88 -11.05 3.07
C ASN A 242 4.44 -9.64 2.66
N LEU A 243 5.41 -8.75 2.43
CA LEU A 243 5.18 -7.37 2.02
C LEU A 243 4.59 -7.26 0.59
N ASN A 244 4.87 -8.24 -0.27
CA ASN A 244 4.34 -8.27 -1.63
C ASN A 244 2.89 -8.81 -1.68
N ASP A 245 2.44 -9.48 -0.60
CA ASP A 245 1.08 -9.99 -0.40
C ASP A 245 0.63 -9.80 1.07
N PRO A 246 0.41 -8.55 1.52
CA PRO A 246 0.20 -8.25 2.92
C PRO A 246 -1.19 -8.61 3.45
N PHE A 247 -2.14 -8.94 2.56
CA PHE A 247 -3.53 -9.24 2.93
C PHE A 247 -3.80 -10.74 3.13
N THR A 248 -2.80 -11.59 2.91
CA THR A 248 -2.88 -13.02 3.19
C THR A 248 -2.40 -13.30 4.61
N LEU A 249 -3.28 -13.89 5.43
CA LEU A 249 -2.95 -14.26 6.81
C LEU A 249 -1.88 -15.36 6.82
N VAL A 250 -0.87 -15.18 7.66
CA VAL A 250 0.19 -16.18 7.85
C VAL A 250 -0.37 -17.32 8.74
N SER A 251 -0.23 -18.57 8.28
CA SER A 251 -0.63 -19.76 9.03
C SER A 251 0.18 -19.83 10.34
N GLY A 252 -0.53 -19.88 11.47
CA GLY A 252 0.08 -19.90 12.81
C GLY A 252 0.02 -18.56 13.54
N TYR A 253 -0.57 -17.54 12.95
CA TYR A 253 -0.95 -16.32 13.64
C TYR A 253 -2.27 -16.59 14.38
N ASP A 254 -2.16 -17.10 15.61
CA ASP A 254 -3.34 -17.43 16.42
C ASP A 254 -3.82 -16.15 17.13
N SER A 255 -4.97 -15.67 16.73
CA SER A 255 -5.64 -14.49 17.31
C SER A 255 -6.08 -14.71 18.77
N SER A 256 -6.01 -15.94 19.25
CA SER A 256 -6.40 -16.30 20.62
C SER A 256 -5.39 -15.91 21.70
N SER A 257 -4.18 -15.47 21.33
CA SER A 257 -3.10 -15.16 22.28
C SER A 257 -3.07 -13.72 22.81
N ASN A 258 -4.01 -12.87 22.44
CA ASN A 258 -4.10 -11.50 22.96
C ASN A 258 -4.95 -11.38 24.26
N ASN A 259 -5.31 -12.51 24.89
CA ASN A 259 -5.93 -12.52 26.21
C ASN A 259 -4.88 -12.70 27.30
N ASP A 260 -3.81 -11.91 27.29
CA ASP A 260 -2.94 -11.82 28.44
C ASP A 260 -3.26 -10.59 29.27
N THR A 261 -3.78 -10.91 30.44
CA THR A 261 -3.74 -10.17 31.70
C THR A 261 -4.67 -8.98 31.83
N GLU A 262 -5.90 -9.25 32.22
CA GLU A 262 -6.42 -8.50 33.35
C GLU A 262 -6.25 -9.38 34.59
N ASP A 263 -5.48 -8.83 35.53
CA ASP A 263 -5.06 -9.40 36.78
C ASP A 263 -6.17 -10.04 37.60
N GLU A 264 -6.09 -11.36 37.83
CA GLU A 264 -6.64 -11.99 39.00
C GLU A 264 -5.65 -11.87 40.17
N GLU A 265 -5.53 -10.71 40.75
CA GLU A 265 -5.11 -10.52 42.12
C GLU A 265 -6.13 -9.65 42.87
N ASN A 266 -7.18 -10.30 43.33
CA ASN A 266 -7.85 -9.96 44.62
C ASN A 266 -9.15 -10.74 44.77
N ALA A 267 -9.08 -11.91 45.38
CA ALA A 267 -10.22 -12.39 46.18
C ALA A 267 -9.78 -13.54 47.09
N ALA A 268 -9.15 -13.19 48.18
CA ALA A 268 -9.24 -14.00 49.38
C ALA A 268 -10.13 -13.25 50.36
N ASP A 269 -11.43 -13.41 50.28
CA ASP A 269 -12.27 -13.46 51.49
C ASP A 269 -13.59 -14.20 51.21
N GLY A 270 -13.86 -15.19 52.04
CA GLY A 270 -14.95 -16.10 51.93
C GLY A 270 -16.32 -15.45 52.16
N ARG A 271 -17.33 -15.99 51.46
CA ARG A 271 -18.64 -16.34 52.04
C ARG A 271 -19.50 -17.18 51.09
N THR A 272 -20.02 -18.20 51.65
CA THR A 272 -20.92 -19.26 51.21
C THR A 272 -22.27 -18.82 50.67
N ASP A 273 -22.85 -19.74 49.86
CA ASP A 273 -24.26 -20.09 49.59
C ASP A 273 -25.03 -19.33 48.51
N SER A 274 -25.23 -19.96 47.38
CA SER A 274 -26.48 -20.67 46.95
C SER A 274 -26.45 -21.04 45.46
N PRO A 275 -27.14 -22.06 45.00
CA PRO A 275 -26.91 -22.70 43.68
C PRO A 275 -27.88 -22.19 42.61
N GLY A 276 -27.39 -22.22 41.40
CA GLY A 276 -28.22 -22.31 40.20
C GLY A 276 -28.21 -21.05 39.32
N GLU A 277 -27.40 -21.13 38.27
CA GLU A 277 -27.89 -20.82 36.95
C GLU A 277 -26.78 -21.14 35.91
N ALA A 278 -27.21 -21.66 34.78
CA ALA A 278 -26.40 -22.26 33.76
C ALA A 278 -25.34 -21.26 33.23
N ASN A 279 -24.11 -21.75 33.20
CA ASN A 279 -22.99 -21.10 32.56
C ASN A 279 -23.22 -21.03 31.04
N GLU A 280 -23.83 -19.95 30.54
CA GLU A 280 -23.68 -19.57 29.16
C GLU A 280 -22.23 -19.14 29.00
N THR A 281 -21.42 -20.03 28.47
CA THR A 281 -20.09 -19.70 27.95
C THR A 281 -20.29 -18.66 26.86
N SER A 282 -20.15 -17.38 27.21
CA SER A 282 -20.12 -16.30 26.23
C SER A 282 -18.85 -16.48 25.39
N ALA A 283 -18.97 -17.19 24.28
CA ALA A 283 -17.96 -17.17 23.24
C ALA A 283 -17.76 -15.71 22.84
N LEU A 284 -16.57 -15.19 23.07
CA LEU A 284 -16.17 -13.87 22.57
C LEU A 284 -16.48 -13.83 21.06
N PRO A 285 -17.00 -12.70 20.55
CA PRO A 285 -17.28 -12.59 19.13
C PRO A 285 -16.00 -12.86 18.34
N ALA A 286 -16.07 -13.73 17.33
CA ALA A 286 -14.95 -13.99 16.44
C ALA A 286 -14.41 -12.67 15.89
N MET A 287 -13.11 -12.45 15.96
CA MET A 287 -12.46 -11.25 15.40
C MET A 287 -12.79 -11.17 13.91
N SER A 288 -13.02 -9.97 13.41
CA SER A 288 -13.16 -9.77 11.98
C SER A 288 -11.82 -10.06 11.28
N GLN A 289 -11.86 -10.53 10.02
CA GLN A 289 -10.63 -10.75 9.24
C GLN A 289 -9.74 -9.51 9.20
N MET A 290 -10.31 -8.32 9.25
CA MET A 290 -9.56 -7.07 9.28
C MET A 290 -8.83 -6.87 10.61
N ASP A 291 -9.41 -7.30 11.72
CA ASP A 291 -8.75 -7.22 13.04
C ASP A 291 -7.58 -8.19 13.12
N GLU A 292 -7.70 -9.38 12.53
CA GLU A 292 -6.60 -10.35 12.42
C GLU A 292 -5.45 -9.79 11.57
N LEU A 293 -5.75 -9.18 10.43
CA LEU A 293 -4.77 -8.50 9.59
C LEU A 293 -4.08 -7.34 10.33
N ASN A 294 -4.83 -6.50 11.04
CA ASN A 294 -4.28 -5.40 11.82
C ASN A 294 -3.34 -5.90 12.92
N ASN A 295 -3.68 -6.99 13.58
CA ASN A 295 -2.80 -7.64 14.56
C ASN A 295 -1.53 -8.21 13.91
N MET A 296 -1.64 -8.83 12.74
CA MET A 296 -0.50 -9.35 12.00
C MET A 296 0.47 -8.23 11.57
N TRP A 297 -0.06 -7.10 11.13
CA TRP A 297 0.75 -5.96 10.67
C TRP A 297 1.35 -5.15 11.81
N ARG A 298 0.79 -5.24 13.02
CA ARG A 298 1.20 -4.44 14.17
C ARG A 298 2.67 -4.68 14.52
N ASN A 299 3.43 -3.59 14.67
CA ASN A 299 4.79 -3.64 15.17
C ASN A 299 4.77 -3.48 16.70
N TYR A 300 4.91 -4.58 17.40
CA TYR A 300 4.82 -4.62 18.87
C TYR A 300 5.98 -3.92 19.57
N LEU A 301 7.13 -3.82 18.91
CA LEU A 301 8.30 -3.12 19.45
C LEU A 301 8.08 -1.62 19.68
N ILE A 302 7.12 -1.02 18.97
CA ILE A 302 6.82 0.42 19.04
C ILE A 302 5.39 0.73 19.44
N SER A 303 4.50 -0.27 19.44
CA SER A 303 3.07 -0.07 19.70
C SER A 303 2.63 -0.53 21.07
N ASP A 304 3.37 -1.46 21.70
CA ASP A 304 2.99 -2.07 22.94
C ASP A 304 3.88 -1.64 24.09
N THR A 305 3.30 -1.64 25.28
CA THR A 305 3.99 -1.42 26.53
C THR A 305 4.33 -2.78 27.17
N TYR A 306 5.41 -2.85 27.93
CA TYR A 306 5.77 -4.02 28.70
C TYR A 306 6.41 -3.62 30.02
N GLU A 307 6.34 -4.48 31.02
CA GLU A 307 7.01 -4.27 32.29
C GLU A 307 8.52 -4.56 32.14
N PRO A 308 9.39 -3.50 32.24
CA PRO A 308 10.81 -3.66 31.98
C PRO A 308 11.56 -4.44 33.07
N GLY A 309 10.94 -4.62 34.24
CA GLY A 309 11.56 -5.32 35.38
C GLY A 309 12.90 -4.69 35.77
N SER A 310 13.93 -5.57 36.04
CA SER A 310 15.28 -5.12 36.45
C SER A 310 16.00 -4.27 35.41
N THR A 311 15.59 -4.28 34.14
CA THR A 311 16.19 -3.43 33.10
C THR A 311 15.94 -1.95 33.34
N ALA A 312 14.82 -1.59 33.99
CA ALA A 312 14.52 -0.20 34.39
C ALA A 312 15.53 0.37 35.40
N LYS A 313 16.23 -0.48 36.14
CA LYS A 313 17.26 -0.03 37.11
C LYS A 313 18.42 0.71 36.44
N ILE A 314 18.72 0.41 35.19
CA ILE A 314 19.75 1.11 34.42
C ILE A 314 19.36 2.59 34.26
N ILE A 315 18.08 2.89 33.97
CA ILE A 315 17.55 4.25 33.83
C ILE A 315 17.67 4.98 35.17
N THR A 316 17.27 4.34 36.27
CA THR A 316 17.36 4.89 37.62
C THR A 316 18.80 5.21 38.00
N LEU A 317 19.74 4.26 37.74
CA LEU A 317 21.16 4.43 38.03
C LEU A 317 21.75 5.59 37.20
N THR A 318 21.43 5.65 35.91
CA THR A 318 21.86 6.74 35.01
C THR A 318 21.39 8.10 35.50
N ALA A 319 20.13 8.21 35.89
CA ALA A 319 19.56 9.46 36.44
C ALA A 319 20.21 9.85 37.77
N ALA A 320 20.55 8.90 38.62
CA ALA A 320 21.23 9.14 39.86
C ALA A 320 22.69 9.63 39.66
N LEU A 321 23.41 9.02 38.72
CA LEU A 321 24.77 9.43 38.34
C LEU A 321 24.81 10.82 37.69
N ASP A 322 23.86 11.11 36.82
CA ASP A 322 23.75 12.42 36.15
C ASP A 322 23.54 13.55 37.16
N ARG A 323 22.70 13.33 38.15
CA ARG A 323 22.41 14.31 39.21
C ARG A 323 23.48 14.38 40.30
N LYS A 324 24.54 13.59 40.21
CA LYS A 324 25.59 13.47 41.24
C LYS A 324 25.02 13.16 42.64
N SER A 325 23.90 12.44 42.67
CA SER A 325 23.17 12.11 43.90
C SER A 325 23.63 10.81 44.53
N VAL A 326 24.64 10.16 43.93
CA VAL A 326 25.28 8.95 44.53
C VAL A 326 26.54 9.38 45.25
N VAL A 327 26.45 9.45 46.54
CA VAL A 327 27.58 9.60 47.46
C VAL A 327 28.03 8.22 47.88
#